data_c57664422164791709f838642fd75cd4
#
_entry.id   c57664422164791709f838642fd75cd4
#
_cell.length_a   1.000
_cell.length_b   1.000
_cell.length_c   1.000
_cell.angle_alpha   90.00
_cell.angle_beta   90.00
_cell.angle_gamma   90.00
#
_symmetry.space_group_name_H-M   'P 1'
#
loop_
_entity.id
_entity.type
_entity.pdbx_description
1 polymer ?
#
loop_
_entity_poly.entity_id
_entity_poly.type
_entity_poly.pdbx_seq_one_letter_code
_entity_poly.pdbx_strand_id
1 'polypeptide(L)'
;MPCVISYWVLSGAQQAADLQLCCTALPLPHARRSLRDPRKERWSLKLTRHNGRAGKHGTYNPKHNDRSFEITNSEHIDPERVQQNIYWDCYNGIRSALQPKSEDSLADTFEEVERLYYKLHYTNFTEKQNERNAKIRHTERNRSTEDLLASKKTCPEESIYQLGTLESHASPKELFQIATEFMDEFNERFGKHVHILDWALHLDEGTPHIHERHVFDCENKYGEIAPQQEKALEELGFELPKPDKPLGRYNNRKITFDAACRTMLFEIAKRHSLELDEVPEYGGRTYLEKQDYIMAKQKEQLAQQEKA
;
A
#
# COMPACT_ATOMS: atom_id res chain seq x y z
N MET A 1 13.46 3.88 -34.39
CA MET A 1 12.00 3.72 -34.34
C MET A 1 11.68 3.24 -32.94
N PRO A 2 10.97 3.97 -32.09
CA PRO A 2 10.58 3.49 -30.77
C PRO A 2 9.38 2.56 -30.93
N CYS A 3 9.51 1.35 -30.43
CA CYS A 3 8.43 0.39 -30.34
C CYS A 3 7.46 0.87 -29.25
N VAL A 4 6.31 1.38 -29.66
CA VAL A 4 5.21 1.72 -28.74
C VAL A 4 4.56 0.39 -28.35
N ILE A 5 4.89 -0.11 -27.17
CA ILE A 5 4.16 -1.20 -26.56
C ILE A 5 2.85 -0.60 -26.05
N SER A 6 1.78 -0.81 -26.82
CA SER A 6 0.43 -0.48 -26.37
C SER A 6 0.02 -1.46 -25.29
N TYR A 7 0.07 -1.01 -24.03
CA TYR A 7 -0.51 -1.76 -22.93
C TYR A 7 -2.04 -1.73 -23.05
N TRP A 8 -2.63 -2.88 -23.36
CA TRP A 8 -4.04 -3.12 -23.13
C TRP A 8 -4.24 -3.27 -21.61
N VAL A 9 -4.62 -2.19 -20.98
CA VAL A 9 -5.20 -2.25 -19.63
C VAL A 9 -6.60 -2.83 -19.79
N LEU A 10 -6.74 -4.13 -19.54
CA LEU A 10 -8.07 -4.71 -19.33
C LEU A 10 -8.67 -4.02 -18.12
N SER A 11 -9.82 -3.40 -18.26
CA SER A 11 -10.51 -2.72 -17.17
C SER A 11 -10.69 -3.68 -16.00
N GLY A 12 -10.45 -3.22 -14.77
CA GLY A 12 -10.53 -4.03 -13.54
C GLY A 12 -11.83 -4.82 -13.37
N ALA A 13 -12.92 -4.40 -14.06
CA ALA A 13 -14.19 -5.10 -14.11
C ALA A 13 -14.13 -6.50 -14.76
N GLN A 14 -13.27 -6.71 -15.74
CA GLN A 14 -13.13 -8.00 -16.44
C GLN A 14 -12.32 -9.00 -15.60
N GLN A 15 -11.31 -8.53 -14.89
CA GLN A 15 -10.47 -9.35 -14.01
C GLN A 15 -11.21 -9.73 -12.71
N ALA A 16 -12.09 -8.88 -12.21
CA ALA A 16 -12.93 -9.17 -11.05
C ALA A 16 -13.95 -10.30 -11.29
N ALA A 17 -14.39 -10.52 -12.53
CA ALA A 17 -15.35 -11.57 -12.87
C ALA A 17 -14.75 -12.98 -12.71
N ASP A 18 -13.47 -13.17 -13.05
CA ASP A 18 -12.80 -14.47 -12.95
C ASP A 18 -12.45 -14.85 -11.51
N LEU A 19 -12.28 -13.87 -10.61
CA LEU A 19 -12.07 -14.09 -9.17
C LEU A 19 -13.35 -14.33 -8.37
N GLN A 20 -14.51 -14.01 -8.94
CA GLN A 20 -15.80 -14.23 -8.29
C GLN A 20 -16.07 -15.73 -8.04
N LEU A 21 -15.40 -16.61 -8.79
CA LEU A 21 -15.46 -18.06 -8.61
C LEU A 21 -14.59 -18.59 -7.44
N CYS A 22 -13.56 -17.87 -7.04
CA CYS A 22 -12.69 -18.27 -5.93
C CYS A 22 -13.24 -17.90 -4.54
N CYS A 23 -14.15 -16.92 -4.44
CA CYS A 23 -14.68 -16.45 -3.16
C CYS A 23 -15.88 -17.27 -2.63
N THR A 24 -16.29 -18.36 -3.30
CA THR A 24 -17.50 -19.11 -2.92
C THR A 24 -17.26 -20.27 -1.96
N ALA A 25 -16.05 -20.52 -1.49
CA ALA A 25 -15.74 -21.69 -0.66
C ALA A 25 -15.35 -21.31 0.77
N LEU A 26 -16.24 -21.67 1.67
CA LEU A 26 -16.23 -21.93 3.11
C LEU A 26 -16.80 -20.81 4.00
N PRO A 27 -17.80 -21.16 4.84
CA PRO A 27 -18.30 -20.26 5.87
C PRO A 27 -17.25 -20.14 6.98
N LEU A 28 -16.85 -18.92 7.28
CA LEU A 28 -16.07 -18.61 8.47
C LEU A 28 -16.83 -19.07 9.73
N PRO A 29 -16.15 -19.56 10.77
CA PRO A 29 -16.79 -19.89 12.02
C PRO A 29 -17.46 -18.61 12.57
N HIS A 30 -18.78 -18.72 12.75
CA HIS A 30 -19.59 -17.65 13.29
C HIS A 30 -19.05 -17.22 14.66
N ALA A 31 -18.50 -16.01 14.72
CA ALA A 31 -18.33 -15.32 15.99
C ALA A 31 -19.71 -15.27 16.67
N ARG A 32 -19.81 -15.79 17.89
CA ARG A 32 -21.06 -15.81 18.66
C ARG A 32 -21.57 -14.37 18.76
N ARG A 33 -22.63 -14.05 18.01
CA ARG A 33 -23.41 -12.84 18.19
C ARG A 33 -23.91 -12.79 19.62
N SER A 34 -23.37 -11.89 20.41
CA SER A 34 -24.00 -11.41 21.63
C SER A 34 -25.34 -10.80 21.23
N LEU A 35 -26.43 -11.28 21.85
CA LEU A 35 -27.77 -10.73 21.69
C LEU A 35 -27.83 -9.35 22.35
N ARG A 36 -27.42 -8.31 21.63
CA ARG A 36 -27.62 -6.90 22.01
C ARG A 36 -28.71 -6.29 21.12
N ASP A 37 -29.48 -5.37 21.69
CA ASP A 37 -30.61 -4.69 21.09
C ASP A 37 -30.28 -4.13 19.69
N PRO A 38 -30.99 -4.55 18.61
CA PRO A 38 -30.69 -4.07 17.26
C PRO A 38 -31.01 -2.59 17.01
N ARG A 39 -31.44 -1.83 18.00
CA ARG A 39 -31.82 -0.43 17.89
C ARG A 39 -30.82 0.56 18.49
N LYS A 40 -29.72 0.10 19.06
CA LYS A 40 -28.64 0.95 19.60
C LYS A 40 -27.29 0.43 19.18
N GLU A 41 -26.55 1.30 18.51
CA GLU A 41 -25.17 1.19 18.06
C GLU A 41 -25.02 0.63 16.63
N ARG A 42 -25.24 1.50 15.66
CA ARG A 42 -24.58 1.40 14.35
C ARG A 42 -23.09 1.59 14.59
N TRP A 43 -22.33 0.51 14.48
CA TRP A 43 -20.90 0.57 14.65
C TRP A 43 -20.27 1.13 13.38
N SER A 44 -19.83 2.38 13.42
CA SER A 44 -19.02 2.93 12.36
C SER A 44 -17.63 2.27 12.38
N LEU A 45 -17.14 1.90 11.21
CA LEU A 45 -15.84 1.29 11.08
C LEU A 45 -14.75 2.36 11.08
N LYS A 46 -13.59 2.05 11.68
CA LYS A 46 -12.41 2.92 11.61
C LYS A 46 -11.72 2.75 10.27
N LEU A 47 -11.50 3.86 9.56
CA LEU A 47 -10.60 3.89 8.42
C LEU A 47 -9.20 4.24 8.91
N THR A 48 -8.26 3.31 8.74
CA THR A 48 -6.86 3.50 9.07
C THR A 48 -6.02 3.50 7.81
N ARG A 49 -5.13 4.47 7.67
CA ARG A 49 -4.10 4.51 6.64
C ARG A 49 -2.77 4.83 7.31
N HIS A 50 -1.81 3.94 7.16
CA HIS A 50 -0.43 4.15 7.58
C HIS A 50 0.45 4.13 6.35
N ASN A 51 1.45 4.99 6.32
CA ASN A 51 2.41 5.01 5.23
C ASN A 51 3.82 5.23 5.76
N GLY A 52 4.78 4.73 5.01
CA GLY A 52 6.19 4.85 5.34
C GLY A 52 7.10 4.19 4.30
N ARG A 53 8.38 4.33 4.53
CA ARG A 53 9.42 3.73 3.71
C ARG A 53 10.24 2.77 4.54
N ALA A 54 10.96 1.86 3.89
CA ALA A 54 11.80 0.86 4.56
C ALA A 54 12.56 1.46 5.76
N GLY A 55 12.23 0.99 6.94
CA GLY A 55 12.79 1.44 8.20
C GLY A 55 13.99 0.60 8.65
N LYS A 56 14.64 1.02 9.74
CA LYS A 56 15.77 0.30 10.35
C LYS A 56 15.40 -1.13 10.81
N HIS A 57 14.12 -1.41 11.03
CA HIS A 57 13.63 -2.69 11.59
C HIS A 57 12.84 -3.52 10.57
N GLY A 58 12.99 -3.25 9.26
CA GLY A 58 12.35 -4.07 8.22
C GLY A 58 10.84 -3.93 8.09
N THR A 59 10.22 -2.96 8.77
CA THR A 59 8.83 -2.56 8.52
C THR A 59 8.75 -2.00 7.10
N TYR A 60 7.67 -2.27 6.37
CA TYR A 60 7.51 -1.94 4.94
C TYR A 60 8.48 -2.74 4.06
N ASN A 61 8.20 -4.02 3.92
CA ASN A 61 9.05 -4.96 3.21
C ASN A 61 8.25 -5.72 2.15
N PRO A 62 8.62 -5.64 0.85
CA PRO A 62 7.91 -6.34 -0.22
C PRO A 62 7.82 -7.85 0.01
N LYS A 63 8.82 -8.48 0.66
CA LYS A 63 8.77 -9.91 1.01
C LYS A 63 7.68 -10.24 2.02
N HIS A 64 7.37 -9.33 2.95
CA HIS A 64 6.24 -9.50 3.86
C HIS A 64 4.93 -9.44 3.08
N ASN A 65 4.83 -8.55 2.10
CA ASN A 65 3.60 -8.30 1.39
C ASN A 65 3.21 -9.46 0.49
N ASP A 66 4.16 -10.09 -0.20
CA ASP A 66 3.90 -11.25 -1.08
C ASP A 66 4.14 -12.61 -0.41
N ARG A 67 4.44 -12.61 0.90
CA ARG A 67 4.77 -13.83 1.67
C ARG A 67 5.97 -14.60 1.10
N SER A 68 6.90 -13.95 0.43
CA SER A 68 8.13 -14.58 -0.10
C SER A 68 9.22 -14.78 0.96
N PHE A 69 8.81 -15.17 2.18
CA PHE A 69 9.69 -15.54 3.29
C PHE A 69 9.11 -16.76 4.03
N GLU A 70 9.88 -17.34 4.94
CA GLU A 70 9.43 -18.47 5.74
C GLU A 70 8.46 -18.00 6.83
N ILE A 71 7.18 -18.36 6.68
CA ILE A 71 6.07 -17.91 7.54
C ILE A 71 5.89 -18.73 8.82
N THR A 72 6.51 -19.92 8.91
CA THR A 72 6.34 -20.88 10.03
C THR A 72 6.65 -20.31 11.40
N ASN A 73 7.47 -19.27 11.47
CA ASN A 73 7.85 -18.61 12.73
C ASN A 73 7.12 -17.27 12.95
N SER A 74 6.10 -16.98 12.17
CA SER A 74 5.37 -15.71 12.25
C SER A 74 4.12 -15.86 13.12
N GLU A 75 4.16 -15.38 14.37
CA GLU A 75 3.05 -15.46 15.33
C GLU A 75 1.75 -14.76 14.87
N HIS A 76 1.82 -13.92 13.82
CA HIS A 76 0.70 -13.09 13.37
C HIS A 76 0.05 -13.59 12.08
N ILE A 77 0.67 -14.53 11.40
CA ILE A 77 0.22 -15.07 10.12
C ILE A 77 -0.36 -16.46 10.35
N ASP A 78 -1.59 -16.66 9.92
CA ASP A 78 -2.23 -17.97 9.90
C ASP A 78 -1.83 -18.72 8.63
N PRO A 79 -0.99 -19.77 8.71
CA PRO A 79 -0.49 -20.48 7.53
C PRO A 79 -1.60 -21.13 6.70
N GLU A 80 -2.73 -21.50 7.33
CA GLU A 80 -3.87 -22.11 6.63
C GLU A 80 -4.64 -21.11 5.79
N ARG A 81 -4.54 -19.83 6.13
CA ARG A 81 -5.24 -18.74 5.46
C ARG A 81 -4.39 -18.00 4.40
N VAL A 82 -3.09 -18.20 4.36
CA VAL A 82 -2.19 -17.55 3.37
C VAL A 82 -2.68 -17.74 1.94
N GLN A 83 -3.27 -18.90 1.65
CA GLN A 83 -3.81 -19.22 0.32
C GLN A 83 -5.01 -18.34 -0.09
N GLN A 84 -5.60 -17.59 0.84
CA GLN A 84 -6.71 -16.68 0.59
C GLN A 84 -6.24 -15.28 0.19
N ASN A 85 -4.96 -14.97 0.38
CA ASN A 85 -4.39 -13.67 0.03
C ASN A 85 -4.50 -13.40 -1.46
N ILE A 86 -4.67 -12.12 -1.81
CA ILE A 86 -4.73 -11.66 -3.19
C ILE A 86 -3.57 -10.70 -3.41
N TYR A 87 -2.89 -10.88 -4.53
CA TYR A 87 -1.74 -10.08 -4.93
C TYR A 87 -1.98 -9.42 -6.28
N TRP A 88 -1.41 -8.27 -6.47
CA TRP A 88 -1.35 -7.59 -7.75
C TRP A 88 0.02 -6.95 -7.91
N ASP A 89 0.54 -6.96 -9.11
CA ASP A 89 1.71 -6.17 -9.48
C ASP A 89 1.56 -5.59 -10.89
N CYS A 90 2.35 -4.55 -11.18
CA CYS A 90 2.24 -3.78 -12.42
C CYS A 90 2.63 -4.55 -13.69
N TYR A 91 3.20 -5.74 -13.59
CA TYR A 91 3.59 -6.57 -14.73
C TYR A 91 2.68 -7.77 -14.95
N ASN A 92 2.24 -8.41 -13.88
CA ASN A 92 1.49 -9.65 -13.93
C ASN A 92 -0.02 -9.46 -13.67
N GLY A 93 -0.43 -8.29 -13.16
CA GLY A 93 -1.82 -8.04 -12.78
C GLY A 93 -2.25 -8.79 -11.51
N ILE A 94 -3.56 -9.05 -11.38
CA ILE A 94 -4.12 -9.73 -10.20
C ILE A 94 -3.80 -11.22 -10.25
N ARG A 95 -3.39 -11.76 -9.10
CA ARG A 95 -3.19 -13.19 -8.87
C ARG A 95 -3.61 -13.60 -7.46
N SER A 96 -4.10 -14.82 -7.30
CA SER A 96 -4.28 -15.42 -5.97
C SER A 96 -3.08 -16.27 -5.61
N ALA A 97 -2.86 -16.50 -4.32
CA ALA A 97 -1.81 -17.39 -3.84
C ALA A 97 -1.98 -18.86 -4.32
N LEU A 98 -3.20 -19.23 -4.75
CA LEU A 98 -3.54 -20.55 -5.27
C LEU A 98 -3.20 -20.72 -6.76
N GLN A 99 -3.01 -19.62 -7.49
CA GLN A 99 -2.69 -19.71 -8.91
C GLN A 99 -1.20 -20.06 -9.08
N PRO A 100 -0.88 -21.07 -9.91
CA PRO A 100 0.51 -21.34 -10.24
C PRO A 100 1.10 -20.10 -10.93
N LYS A 101 2.37 -19.81 -10.65
CA LYS A 101 3.10 -18.74 -11.34
C LYS A 101 3.13 -19.07 -12.83
N SER A 102 2.90 -18.07 -13.67
CA SER A 102 3.02 -18.21 -15.11
C SER A 102 4.49 -18.44 -15.48
N GLU A 103 4.75 -19.34 -16.45
CA GLU A 103 6.09 -19.50 -17.02
C GLU A 103 6.58 -18.24 -17.73
N ASP A 104 5.65 -17.37 -18.13
CA ASP A 104 5.93 -16.08 -18.78
C ASP A 104 6.03 -14.92 -17.78
N SER A 105 6.04 -15.18 -16.48
CA SER A 105 6.17 -14.13 -15.47
C SER A 105 7.49 -13.38 -15.60
N LEU A 106 7.42 -12.04 -15.68
CA LEU A 106 8.60 -11.19 -15.76
C LEU A 106 9.32 -11.04 -14.43
N ALA A 107 8.60 -11.22 -13.33
CA ALA A 107 9.12 -11.18 -11.97
C ALA A 107 8.18 -12.01 -11.07
N ASP A 108 8.75 -12.81 -10.20
CA ASP A 108 8.02 -13.77 -9.37
C ASP A 108 7.62 -13.23 -8.01
N THR A 109 8.39 -12.28 -7.51
CA THR A 109 8.21 -11.66 -6.20
C THR A 109 8.08 -10.14 -6.33
N PHE A 110 7.46 -9.52 -5.33
CA PHE A 110 7.35 -8.05 -5.30
C PHE A 110 8.72 -7.37 -5.26
N GLU A 111 9.71 -7.98 -4.60
CA GLU A 111 11.10 -7.47 -4.63
C GLU A 111 11.67 -7.47 -6.05
N GLU A 112 11.39 -8.50 -6.85
CA GLU A 112 11.82 -8.57 -8.25
C GLU A 112 11.04 -7.60 -9.13
N VAL A 113 9.74 -7.42 -8.90
CA VAL A 113 8.89 -6.43 -9.56
C VAL A 113 9.46 -5.03 -9.37
N GLU A 114 9.73 -4.62 -8.13
CA GLU A 114 10.31 -3.32 -7.82
C GLU A 114 11.69 -3.13 -8.47
N ARG A 115 12.55 -4.16 -8.38
CA ARG A 115 13.88 -4.13 -9.01
C ARG A 115 13.80 -3.96 -10.53
N LEU A 116 12.89 -4.71 -11.17
CA LEU A 116 12.65 -4.63 -12.61
C LEU A 116 12.12 -3.25 -12.99
N TYR A 117 11.16 -2.71 -12.23
CA TYR A 117 10.61 -1.37 -12.46
C TYR A 117 11.72 -0.31 -12.42
N TYR A 118 12.54 -0.29 -11.38
CA TYR A 118 13.63 0.66 -11.24
C TYR A 118 14.66 0.52 -12.36
N LYS A 119 14.98 -0.69 -12.76
CA LYS A 119 15.89 -0.95 -13.87
C LYS A 119 15.34 -0.42 -15.20
N LEU A 120 14.06 -0.64 -15.48
CA LEU A 120 13.46 -0.21 -16.74
C LEU A 120 13.26 1.30 -16.81
N HIS A 121 12.86 1.93 -15.71
CA HIS A 121 12.47 3.33 -15.71
C HIS A 121 13.59 4.31 -15.34
N TYR A 122 14.58 3.90 -14.54
CA TYR A 122 15.58 4.83 -14.01
C TYR A 122 17.02 4.56 -14.44
N THR A 123 17.29 3.54 -15.25
CA THR A 123 18.65 3.28 -15.78
C THR A 123 19.18 4.50 -16.55
N ASN A 124 18.41 5.06 -17.48
CA ASN A 124 18.81 6.24 -18.24
C ASN A 124 19.17 7.44 -17.34
N PHE A 125 18.41 7.66 -16.27
CA PHE A 125 18.71 8.70 -15.29
C PHE A 125 20.03 8.44 -14.56
N THR A 126 20.23 7.23 -14.05
CA THR A 126 21.45 6.90 -13.30
C THR A 126 22.69 6.96 -14.17
N GLU A 127 22.66 6.44 -15.40
CA GLU A 127 23.75 6.50 -16.35
C GLU A 127 24.15 7.94 -16.68
N LYS A 128 23.18 8.76 -17.09
CA LYS A 128 23.44 10.17 -17.40
C LYS A 128 23.91 10.97 -16.20
N GLN A 129 23.40 10.69 -15.01
CA GLN A 129 23.89 11.31 -13.78
C GLN A 129 25.35 10.91 -13.51
N ASN A 130 25.69 9.64 -13.67
CA ASN A 130 27.04 9.13 -13.47
C ASN A 130 28.03 9.73 -14.49
N GLU A 131 27.63 9.90 -15.75
CA GLU A 131 28.40 10.62 -16.74
C GLU A 131 28.68 12.08 -16.34
N ARG A 132 27.65 12.78 -15.83
CA ARG A 132 27.83 14.15 -15.31
C ARG A 132 28.79 14.20 -14.13
N ASN A 133 28.68 13.26 -13.21
CA ASN A 133 29.57 13.12 -12.06
C ASN A 133 31.01 12.89 -12.50
N ALA A 134 31.24 12.01 -13.48
CA ALA A 134 32.55 11.74 -14.02
C ALA A 134 33.21 12.99 -14.66
N LYS A 135 32.43 13.78 -15.42
CA LYS A 135 32.89 15.05 -16.03
C LYS A 135 33.40 16.06 -15.00
N ILE A 136 32.79 16.09 -13.83
CA ILE A 136 33.18 16.98 -12.72
C ILE A 136 34.07 16.31 -11.67
N ARG A 137 34.56 15.08 -11.96
CA ARG A 137 35.43 14.27 -11.10
C ARG A 137 34.85 13.92 -9.73
N HIS A 138 33.51 13.69 -9.67
CA HIS A 138 32.77 13.30 -8.48
C HIS A 138 32.14 11.90 -8.64
N THR A 139 32.97 10.91 -9.03
CA THR A 139 32.52 9.52 -9.24
C THR A 139 32.05 8.83 -7.97
N GLU A 140 32.43 9.33 -6.79
CA GLU A 140 31.92 8.88 -5.49
C GLU A 140 30.41 9.14 -5.30
N ARG A 141 29.81 9.95 -6.17
CA ARG A 141 28.36 10.23 -6.19
C ARG A 141 27.59 9.34 -7.17
N ASN A 142 28.28 8.45 -7.86
CA ASN A 142 27.66 7.54 -8.80
C ASN A 142 26.68 6.61 -8.07
N ARG A 143 25.58 6.31 -8.73
CA ARG A 143 24.53 5.43 -8.21
C ARG A 143 24.06 4.49 -9.29
N SER A 144 23.66 3.29 -8.87
CA SER A 144 22.91 2.32 -9.65
C SER A 144 21.41 2.46 -9.37
N THR A 145 20.58 1.71 -10.08
CA THR A 145 19.15 1.60 -9.81
C THR A 145 18.89 0.90 -8.46
N GLU A 146 19.76 -0.03 -8.06
CA GLU A 146 19.75 -0.70 -6.76
C GLU A 146 20.01 0.31 -5.62
N ASP A 147 20.93 1.26 -5.83
CA ASP A 147 21.18 2.32 -4.85
C ASP A 147 19.96 3.24 -4.68
N LEU A 148 19.22 3.49 -5.77
CA LEU A 148 17.95 4.23 -5.69
C LEU A 148 16.90 3.44 -4.91
N LEU A 149 16.77 2.15 -5.17
CA LEU A 149 15.83 1.25 -4.51
C LEU A 149 16.15 1.10 -3.01
N ALA A 150 17.42 1.06 -2.64
CA ALA A 150 17.86 0.96 -1.24
C ALA A 150 17.79 2.29 -0.47
N SER A 151 17.70 3.42 -1.16
CA SER A 151 17.74 4.74 -0.54
C SER A 151 16.38 5.13 0.05
N LYS A 152 16.34 5.51 1.34
CA LYS A 152 15.12 6.01 2.01
C LYS A 152 14.44 7.22 1.34
N LYS A 153 15.13 7.90 0.43
CA LYS A 153 14.57 9.07 -0.27
C LYS A 153 13.93 8.69 -1.59
N THR A 154 14.33 7.58 -2.17
CA THR A 154 13.97 7.18 -3.53
C THR A 154 13.36 5.79 -3.65
N CYS A 155 13.41 4.98 -2.57
CA CYS A 155 12.72 3.68 -2.54
C CYS A 155 11.20 3.85 -2.59
N PRO A 156 10.45 2.82 -2.97
CA PRO A 156 9.01 2.82 -2.90
C PRO A 156 8.51 3.18 -1.50
N GLU A 157 7.40 3.90 -1.44
CA GLU A 157 6.65 4.11 -0.22
C GLU A 157 5.56 3.06 -0.12
N GLU A 158 5.33 2.56 1.08
CA GLU A 158 4.24 1.64 1.37
C GLU A 158 3.12 2.35 2.09
N SER A 159 1.89 2.07 1.68
CA SER A 159 0.67 2.45 2.40
C SER A 159 -0.07 1.20 2.85
N ILE A 160 -0.52 1.20 4.10
CA ILE A 160 -1.35 0.14 4.65
C ILE A 160 -2.75 0.69 4.88
N TYR A 161 -3.75 0.03 4.32
CA TYR A 161 -5.16 0.43 4.40
C TYR A 161 -5.96 -0.63 5.15
N GLN A 162 -6.74 -0.21 6.15
CA GLN A 162 -7.59 -1.08 6.94
C GLN A 162 -8.94 -0.42 7.18
N LEU A 163 -10.01 -1.17 6.96
CA LEU A 163 -11.39 -0.75 7.22
C LEU A 163 -11.97 -1.57 8.36
N GLY A 164 -11.89 -1.02 9.56
CA GLY A 164 -12.33 -1.65 10.80
C GLY A 164 -11.21 -1.99 11.77
N THR A 165 -11.54 -2.86 12.71
CA THR A 165 -10.67 -3.37 13.77
C THR A 165 -10.76 -4.89 13.82
N LEU A 166 -10.04 -5.52 14.74
CA LEU A 166 -10.14 -6.96 14.98
C LEU A 166 -11.57 -7.41 15.31
N GLU A 167 -12.34 -6.57 15.99
CA GLU A 167 -13.70 -6.89 16.47
C GLU A 167 -14.77 -6.67 15.40
N SER A 168 -14.58 -5.67 14.51
CA SER A 168 -15.51 -5.34 13.44
C SER A 168 -14.76 -4.71 12.26
N HIS A 169 -14.83 -5.34 11.11
CA HIS A 169 -14.15 -4.91 9.90
C HIS A 169 -14.99 -5.20 8.64
N ALA A 170 -14.65 -4.56 7.53
CA ALA A 170 -15.21 -4.87 6.23
C ALA A 170 -14.96 -6.35 5.88
N SER A 171 -15.90 -6.98 5.22
CA SER A 171 -15.68 -8.36 4.74
C SER A 171 -14.55 -8.41 3.71
N PRO A 172 -13.85 -9.54 3.55
CA PRO A 172 -12.81 -9.69 2.53
C PRO A 172 -13.27 -9.28 1.12
N LYS A 173 -14.50 -9.63 0.76
CA LYS A 173 -15.09 -9.27 -0.54
C LYS A 173 -15.30 -7.77 -0.69
N GLU A 174 -15.89 -7.12 0.32
CA GLU A 174 -16.07 -5.66 0.30
C GLU A 174 -14.73 -4.93 0.26
N LEU A 175 -13.76 -5.37 1.08
CA LEU A 175 -12.44 -4.77 1.09
C LEU A 175 -11.73 -4.94 -0.25
N PHE A 176 -11.86 -6.08 -0.92
CA PHE A 176 -11.30 -6.30 -2.25
C PHE A 176 -11.92 -5.36 -3.29
N GLN A 177 -13.26 -5.22 -3.30
CA GLN A 177 -13.95 -4.33 -4.23
C GLN A 177 -13.56 -2.86 -4.00
N ILE A 178 -13.53 -2.42 -2.75
CA ILE A 178 -13.10 -1.07 -2.37
C ILE A 178 -11.64 -0.83 -2.76
N ALA A 179 -10.77 -1.81 -2.52
CA ALA A 179 -9.36 -1.73 -2.88
C ALA A 179 -9.15 -1.56 -4.39
N THR A 180 -9.82 -2.41 -5.18
CA THR A 180 -9.71 -2.35 -6.65
C THR A 180 -10.19 -0.99 -7.17
N GLU A 181 -11.36 -0.53 -6.73
CA GLU A 181 -11.88 0.79 -7.12
C GLU A 181 -10.95 1.92 -6.67
N PHE A 182 -10.37 1.81 -5.47
CA PHE A 182 -9.41 2.79 -4.99
C PHE A 182 -8.14 2.82 -5.83
N MET A 183 -7.58 1.67 -6.20
CA MET A 183 -6.36 1.61 -7.03
C MET A 183 -6.60 2.14 -8.45
N ASP A 184 -7.77 1.86 -9.02
CA ASP A 184 -8.17 2.39 -10.33
C ASP A 184 -8.29 3.93 -10.28
N GLU A 185 -9.03 4.47 -9.30
CA GLU A 185 -9.19 5.93 -9.12
C GLU A 185 -7.87 6.61 -8.75
N PHE A 186 -7.02 5.95 -7.96
CA PHE A 186 -5.68 6.43 -7.64
C PHE A 186 -4.82 6.56 -8.89
N ASN A 187 -4.80 5.53 -9.73
CA ASN A 187 -4.04 5.55 -10.98
C ASN A 187 -4.57 6.61 -11.96
N GLU A 188 -5.89 6.76 -12.07
CA GLU A 188 -6.50 7.79 -12.91
C GLU A 188 -6.10 9.21 -12.47
N ARG A 189 -6.14 9.48 -11.16
CA ARG A 189 -5.85 10.81 -10.61
C ARG A 189 -4.36 11.13 -10.53
N PHE A 190 -3.53 10.16 -10.16
CA PHE A 190 -2.14 10.39 -9.78
C PHE A 190 -1.12 9.64 -10.63
N GLY A 191 -1.56 8.69 -11.46
CA GLY A 191 -0.71 7.79 -12.25
C GLY A 191 0.25 8.48 -13.23
N LYS A 192 0.11 9.79 -13.44
CA LYS A 192 1.10 10.57 -14.18
C LYS A 192 2.45 10.66 -13.45
N HIS A 193 2.44 10.66 -12.11
CA HIS A 193 3.61 10.89 -11.28
C HIS A 193 3.71 9.98 -10.05
N VAL A 194 2.70 9.16 -9.81
CA VAL A 194 2.70 8.19 -8.71
C VAL A 194 2.32 6.82 -9.26
N HIS A 195 3.27 5.91 -9.26
CA HIS A 195 3.11 4.61 -9.91
C HIS A 195 3.02 3.51 -8.86
N ILE A 196 1.87 2.83 -8.80
CA ILE A 196 1.69 1.64 -7.97
C ILE A 196 2.51 0.50 -8.58
N LEU A 197 3.39 -0.11 -7.80
CA LEU A 197 4.24 -1.21 -8.23
C LEU A 197 3.60 -2.55 -7.92
N ASP A 198 3.09 -2.68 -6.71
CA ASP A 198 2.45 -3.89 -6.22
C ASP A 198 1.49 -3.57 -5.06
N TRP A 199 0.55 -4.48 -4.82
CA TRP A 199 -0.26 -4.49 -3.61
C TRP A 199 -0.72 -5.90 -3.23
N ALA A 200 -0.95 -6.11 -1.95
CA ALA A 200 -1.45 -7.35 -1.38
C ALA A 200 -2.66 -7.09 -0.48
N LEU A 201 -3.70 -7.91 -0.63
CA LEU A 201 -4.78 -8.02 0.33
C LEU A 201 -4.48 -9.21 1.24
N HIS A 202 -4.15 -8.94 2.48
CA HIS A 202 -3.88 -9.94 3.49
C HIS A 202 -5.17 -10.35 4.19
N LEU A 203 -5.48 -11.65 4.10
CA LEU A 203 -6.60 -12.31 4.76
C LEU A 203 -6.13 -13.32 5.81
N ASP A 204 -4.84 -13.51 5.91
CA ASP A 204 -4.14 -14.46 6.79
C ASP A 204 -3.72 -13.87 8.14
N GLU A 205 -4.03 -12.61 8.39
CA GLU A 205 -3.81 -11.95 9.67
C GLU A 205 -5.12 -11.68 10.42
N GLY A 206 -5.03 -11.13 11.64
CA GLY A 206 -6.19 -10.92 12.52
C GLY A 206 -7.26 -9.98 11.94
N THR A 207 -6.88 -9.00 11.15
CA THR A 207 -7.81 -8.08 10.48
C THR A 207 -7.43 -7.97 9.01
N PRO A 208 -8.36 -8.12 8.06
CA PRO A 208 -8.09 -7.91 6.64
C PRO A 208 -7.55 -6.50 6.38
N HIS A 209 -6.47 -6.41 5.62
CA HIS A 209 -5.85 -5.12 5.29
C HIS A 209 -5.07 -5.22 3.98
N ILE A 210 -4.73 -4.06 3.43
CA ILE A 210 -4.04 -3.95 2.14
C ILE A 210 -2.70 -3.29 2.37
N HIS A 211 -1.66 -3.88 1.82
CA HIS A 211 -0.35 -3.27 1.61
C HIS A 211 -0.25 -2.82 0.16
N GLU A 212 0.04 -1.58 -0.09
CA GLU A 212 0.23 -1.02 -1.42
C GLU A 212 1.56 -0.29 -1.46
N ARG A 213 2.35 -0.51 -2.52
CA ARG A 213 3.65 0.11 -2.69
C ARG A 213 3.71 0.91 -3.99
N HIS A 214 4.18 2.15 -3.88
CA HIS A 214 4.26 3.08 -4.99
C HIS A 214 5.56 3.89 -4.99
N VAL A 215 5.89 4.45 -6.15
CA VAL A 215 6.99 5.36 -6.33
C VAL A 215 6.49 6.69 -6.90
N PHE A 216 7.08 7.79 -6.42
CA PHE A 216 6.87 9.12 -6.97
C PHE A 216 7.99 9.45 -7.93
N ASP A 217 7.66 9.81 -9.17
CA ASP A 217 8.67 10.26 -10.11
C ASP A 217 8.19 11.44 -10.96
N CYS A 218 9.14 12.12 -11.51
CA CYS A 218 8.90 13.15 -12.49
C CYS A 218 10.17 13.47 -13.28
N GLU A 219 10.01 14.22 -14.34
CA GLU A 219 11.11 14.69 -15.15
C GLU A 219 11.99 15.68 -14.36
N ASN A 220 13.30 15.46 -14.34
CA ASN A 220 14.23 16.38 -13.73
C ASN A 220 14.58 17.54 -14.71
N LYS A 221 15.43 18.46 -14.27
CA LYS A 221 15.85 19.61 -15.09
C LYS A 221 16.63 19.26 -16.37
N TYR A 222 16.97 18.00 -16.57
CA TYR A 222 17.68 17.49 -17.74
C TYR A 222 16.81 16.64 -18.66
N GLY A 223 15.50 16.58 -18.41
CA GLY A 223 14.57 15.77 -19.17
C GLY A 223 14.62 14.27 -18.88
N GLU A 224 15.09 13.88 -17.68
CA GLU A 224 15.20 12.47 -17.27
C GLU A 224 14.20 12.16 -16.18
N ILE A 225 13.44 11.08 -16.30
CA ILE A 225 12.53 10.60 -15.26
C ILE A 225 13.35 10.05 -14.08
N ALA A 226 13.06 10.54 -12.89
CA ALA A 226 13.78 10.19 -11.68
C ALA A 226 12.83 10.18 -10.45
N PRO A 227 13.10 9.35 -9.43
CA PRO A 227 12.31 9.37 -8.20
C PRO A 227 12.44 10.71 -7.48
N GLN A 228 11.34 11.48 -7.40
CA GLN A 228 11.30 12.83 -6.83
C GLN A 228 9.92 13.16 -6.23
N GLN A 229 9.67 12.73 -5.01
CA GLN A 229 8.36 12.88 -4.37
C GLN A 229 7.81 14.32 -4.36
N GLU A 230 8.58 15.27 -3.87
CA GLU A 230 8.08 16.63 -3.66
C GLU A 230 7.75 17.32 -4.99
N LYS A 231 8.60 17.13 -6.01
CA LYS A 231 8.36 17.68 -7.34
C LYS A 231 7.19 16.98 -8.05
N ALA A 232 7.09 15.68 -7.95
CA ALA A 232 5.97 14.90 -8.48
C ALA A 232 4.62 15.40 -7.94
N LEU A 233 4.55 15.62 -6.63
CA LEU A 233 3.36 16.14 -5.97
C LEU A 233 3.07 17.60 -6.33
N GLU A 234 4.09 18.42 -6.57
CA GLU A 234 3.93 19.77 -7.09
C GLU A 234 3.32 19.78 -8.50
N GLU A 235 3.82 18.93 -9.39
CA GLU A 235 3.30 18.80 -10.76
C GLU A 235 1.87 18.22 -10.81
N LEU A 236 1.46 17.45 -9.80
CA LEU A 236 0.08 17.02 -9.58
C LEU A 236 -0.82 18.12 -8.98
N GLY A 237 -0.27 19.28 -8.66
CA GLY A 237 -1.04 20.41 -8.14
C GLY A 237 -1.27 20.38 -6.63
N PHE A 238 -0.58 19.52 -5.88
CA PHE A 238 -0.68 19.55 -4.42
C PHE A 238 0.03 20.77 -3.83
N GLU A 239 -0.66 21.49 -2.97
CA GLU A 239 -0.12 22.63 -2.25
C GLU A 239 0.42 22.24 -0.88
N LEU A 240 1.27 23.10 -0.31
CA LEU A 240 1.71 22.96 1.07
C LEU A 240 0.53 23.22 2.02
N PRO A 241 0.41 22.49 3.17
CA PRO A 241 -0.61 22.79 4.18
C PRO A 241 -0.59 24.26 4.67
N LYS A 242 0.58 24.88 4.63
CA LYS A 242 0.81 26.28 5.00
C LYS A 242 1.66 26.93 3.92
N PRO A 243 1.04 27.48 2.85
CA PRO A 243 1.78 28.05 1.71
C PRO A 243 2.76 29.16 2.08
N ASP A 244 2.44 29.93 3.13
CA ASP A 244 3.27 31.05 3.62
C ASP A 244 4.51 30.60 4.41
N LYS A 245 4.65 29.30 4.68
CA LYS A 245 5.77 28.73 5.45
C LYS A 245 6.70 27.91 4.55
N PRO A 246 8.00 27.89 4.86
CA PRO A 246 8.94 27.07 4.09
C PRO A 246 8.61 25.58 4.17
N LEU A 247 9.02 24.85 3.12
CA LEU A 247 8.99 23.39 3.07
C LEU A 247 9.74 22.80 4.27
N GLY A 248 9.16 21.77 4.89
CA GLY A 248 9.76 21.10 6.03
C GLY A 248 8.98 19.86 6.47
N ARG A 249 9.45 19.21 7.55
CA ARG A 249 8.88 17.96 8.05
C ARG A 249 7.36 18.03 8.28
N TYR A 250 6.84 19.16 8.76
CA TYR A 250 5.43 19.38 9.08
C TYR A 250 4.71 20.29 8.09
N ASN A 251 5.35 20.59 6.97
CA ASN A 251 4.78 21.44 5.91
C ASN A 251 5.36 20.99 4.57
N ASN A 252 4.77 19.95 3.99
CA ASN A 252 5.16 19.38 2.71
C ASN A 252 3.93 18.88 1.96
N ARG A 253 4.05 18.70 0.65
CA ARG A 253 2.95 18.29 -0.23
C ARG A 253 2.49 16.84 0.03
N LYS A 254 3.33 16.02 0.64
CA LYS A 254 2.93 14.65 1.03
C LYS A 254 1.78 14.65 2.04
N ILE A 255 1.70 15.62 2.93
CA ILE A 255 0.62 15.73 3.92
C ILE A 255 -0.73 15.97 3.21
N THR A 256 -0.77 16.85 2.22
CA THR A 256 -2.00 17.12 1.44
C THR A 256 -2.36 15.96 0.51
N PHE A 257 -1.38 15.32 -0.09
CA PHE A 257 -1.57 14.09 -0.85
C PHE A 257 -2.15 12.96 0.02
N ASP A 258 -1.59 12.72 1.21
CA ASP A 258 -2.08 11.70 2.13
C ASP A 258 -3.53 11.97 2.58
N ALA A 259 -3.86 13.23 2.80
CA ALA A 259 -5.23 13.63 3.11
C ALA A 259 -6.18 13.35 1.92
N ALA A 260 -5.75 13.64 0.69
CA ALA A 260 -6.54 13.34 -0.51
C ALA A 260 -6.76 11.84 -0.71
N CYS A 261 -5.72 11.01 -0.54
CA CYS A 261 -5.85 9.56 -0.61
C CYS A 261 -6.81 9.01 0.46
N ARG A 262 -6.70 9.53 1.69
CA ARG A 262 -7.60 9.11 2.77
C ARG A 262 -9.05 9.49 2.46
N THR A 263 -9.29 10.70 1.98
CA THR A 263 -10.63 11.18 1.60
C THR A 263 -11.21 10.33 0.47
N MET A 264 -10.43 10.05 -0.56
CA MET A 264 -10.82 9.20 -1.68
C MET A 264 -11.23 7.80 -1.21
N LEU A 265 -10.43 7.15 -0.38
CA LEU A 265 -10.77 5.84 0.20
C LEU A 265 -12.04 5.89 1.06
N PHE A 266 -12.21 6.95 1.83
CA PHE A 266 -13.40 7.17 2.65
C PHE A 266 -14.67 7.29 1.79
N GLU A 267 -14.61 8.07 0.71
CA GLU A 267 -15.73 8.26 -0.23
C GLU A 267 -16.08 6.96 -0.96
N ILE A 268 -15.08 6.20 -1.41
CA ILE A 268 -15.27 4.90 -2.03
C ILE A 268 -15.95 3.93 -1.05
N ALA A 269 -15.46 3.81 0.17
CA ALA A 269 -16.04 2.93 1.16
C ALA A 269 -17.50 3.32 1.49
N LYS A 270 -17.83 4.61 1.51
CA LYS A 270 -19.22 5.10 1.63
C LYS A 270 -20.08 4.70 0.42
N ARG A 271 -19.56 4.73 -0.82
CA ARG A 271 -20.25 4.23 -2.01
C ARG A 271 -20.61 2.74 -1.89
N HIS A 272 -19.76 1.97 -1.24
CA HIS A 272 -20.01 0.56 -0.88
C HIS A 272 -20.89 0.38 0.35
N SER A 273 -21.54 1.44 0.82
CA SER A 273 -22.47 1.42 1.97
C SER A 273 -21.83 1.07 3.30
N LEU A 274 -20.51 1.24 3.44
CA LEU A 274 -19.85 1.13 4.72
C LEU A 274 -20.06 2.40 5.55
N GLU A 275 -20.41 2.23 6.80
CA GLU A 275 -20.47 3.33 7.77
C GLU A 275 -19.11 3.49 8.43
N LEU A 276 -18.47 4.62 8.18
CA LEU A 276 -17.14 4.93 8.68
C LEU A 276 -17.19 6.09 9.68
N ASP A 277 -16.27 6.05 10.65
CA ASP A 277 -16.01 7.18 11.54
C ASP A 277 -15.51 8.38 10.73
N GLU A 278 -16.26 9.48 10.76
CA GLU A 278 -15.93 10.69 9.99
C GLU A 278 -14.68 11.39 10.54
N VAL A 279 -14.51 11.34 11.86
CA VAL A 279 -13.40 12.02 12.54
C VAL A 279 -12.16 11.13 12.55
N PRO A 280 -11.07 11.54 11.88
CA PRO A 280 -9.83 10.80 11.98
C PRO A 280 -9.27 10.91 13.40
N GLU A 281 -9.08 9.77 14.08
CA GLU A 281 -8.28 9.76 15.29
C GLU A 281 -6.80 9.98 14.90
N TYR A 282 -6.32 11.19 15.08
CA TYR A 282 -4.88 11.45 15.06
C TYR A 282 -4.29 10.92 16.36
N GLY A 283 -3.86 9.65 16.33
CA GLY A 283 -3.13 9.07 17.44
C GLY A 283 -1.78 9.75 17.61
N GLY A 284 -1.71 10.75 18.47
CA GLY A 284 -0.45 11.31 18.96
C GLY A 284 0.32 10.32 19.83
N ARG A 285 0.11 9.03 19.63
CA ARG A 285 0.79 7.95 20.36
C ARG A 285 2.09 7.65 19.66
N THR A 286 3.16 7.57 20.43
CA THR A 286 4.39 6.87 20.04
C THR A 286 3.96 5.52 19.46
N TYR A 287 4.43 5.22 18.24
CA TYR A 287 4.20 3.94 17.59
C TYR A 287 4.67 2.83 18.54
N LEU A 288 3.71 2.13 19.13
CA LEU A 288 3.98 0.88 19.83
C LEU A 288 4.09 -0.20 18.76
N GLU A 289 5.08 -1.04 18.85
CA GLU A 289 5.14 -2.22 18.02
C GLU A 289 3.83 -3.01 18.16
N LYS A 290 3.42 -3.72 17.11
CA LYS A 290 2.11 -4.40 17.04
C LYS A 290 1.85 -5.27 18.28
N GLN A 291 2.86 -5.97 18.78
CA GLN A 291 2.78 -6.79 20.00
C GLN A 291 2.52 -5.97 21.28
N ASP A 292 3.25 -4.87 21.44
CA ASP A 292 3.07 -3.98 22.57
C ASP A 292 1.69 -3.33 22.56
N TYR A 293 1.17 -3.00 21.38
CA TYR A 293 -0.19 -2.48 21.23
C TYR A 293 -1.24 -3.54 21.59
N ILE A 294 -1.10 -4.78 21.11
CA ILE A 294 -2.02 -5.89 21.44
C ILE A 294 -2.00 -6.16 22.94
N MET A 295 -0.81 -6.24 23.54
CA MET A 295 -0.66 -6.45 25.00
C MET A 295 -1.27 -5.30 25.80
N ALA A 296 -1.06 -4.05 25.38
CA ALA A 296 -1.67 -2.89 26.03
C ALA A 296 -3.21 -2.92 25.96
N LYS A 297 -3.78 -3.30 24.80
CA LYS A 297 -5.23 -3.44 24.62
C LYS A 297 -5.82 -4.59 25.43
N GLN A 298 -5.18 -5.74 25.49
CA GLN A 298 -5.60 -6.86 26.33
C GLN A 298 -5.62 -6.47 27.81
N LYS A 299 -4.59 -5.76 28.28
CA LYS A 299 -4.52 -5.25 29.64
C LYS A 299 -5.63 -4.25 29.95
N GLU A 300 -5.95 -3.37 29.01
CA GLU A 300 -7.06 -2.42 29.13
C GLU A 300 -8.41 -3.13 29.24
N GLN A 301 -8.67 -4.15 28.41
CA GLN A 301 -9.90 -4.96 28.46
C GLN A 301 -10.04 -5.72 29.79
N LEU A 302 -8.97 -6.35 30.26
CA LEU A 302 -8.97 -7.03 31.56
C LEU A 302 -9.28 -6.07 32.69
N ALA A 303 -8.68 -4.88 32.70
CA ALA A 303 -8.94 -3.86 33.72
C ALA A 303 -10.37 -3.28 33.65
N GLN A 304 -11.02 -3.30 32.49
CA GLN A 304 -12.43 -2.94 32.35
C GLN A 304 -13.36 -4.04 32.86
N GLN A 305 -13.03 -5.30 32.64
CA GLN A 305 -13.79 -6.47 33.14
C GLN A 305 -13.73 -6.58 34.68
N GLU A 306 -12.59 -6.25 35.29
CA GLU A 306 -12.45 -6.24 36.74
C GLU A 306 -13.21 -5.11 37.44
N LYS A 307 -13.61 -4.05 36.72
CA LYS A 307 -14.37 -2.91 37.22
C LYS A 307 -15.89 -3.02 37.01
N ALA A 308 -16.32 -4.02 36.21
CA ALA A 308 -17.75 -4.28 35.91
C ALA A 308 -18.31 -5.36 36.81
#